data_7579ad5ba5f30e717b388ea33c71758c
#
_entry.id   7579ad5ba5f30e717b388ea33c71758c
#
_cell.length_a   1.000
_cell.length_b   1.000
_cell.length_c   1.000
_cell.angle_alpha   90.00
_cell.angle_beta   90.00
_cell.angle_gamma   90.00
#
_symmetry.space_group_name_H-M   'P 1'
#
loop_
_entity.id
_entity.type
_entity.pdbx_description
1 polymer ?
#
loop_
_entity_poly.entity_id
_entity_poly.type
_entity_poly.pdbx_seq_one_letter_code
_entity_poly.pdbx_strand_id
1 'polypeptide(L)'
;VSVRLRPILVGGVFNAVNPSVYAAREAADNPKFKHSWRVMRDWAKLAGVEINFPSIYHPAKSIHAMRMACSLADDQVALKTFSKAAFESYFGAQENLDDPDVLVAVANKAGLNGEAMRTASQTDAVKALLRANTDEVIARGGYGSPTIFVDTDKMYFGNDQLPLVEATFLGKI
;
A
#
# COMPACT_ATOMS: atom_id res chain seq x y z
N VAL A 1 -18.52 -10.27 4.16
CA VAL A 1 -17.94 -8.92 4.02
C VAL A 1 -17.24 -8.84 2.68
N SER A 2 -17.53 -7.80 1.88
CA SER A 2 -16.81 -7.51 0.65
C SER A 2 -15.77 -6.42 0.92
N VAL A 3 -14.50 -6.69 0.57
CA VAL A 3 -13.40 -5.73 0.70
C VAL A 3 -12.97 -5.33 -0.70
N ARG A 4 -12.94 -4.02 -0.96
CA ARG A 4 -12.41 -3.45 -2.21
C ARG A 4 -11.09 -2.74 -1.95
N LEU A 5 -10.02 -3.25 -2.55
CA LEU A 5 -8.72 -2.62 -2.54
C LEU A 5 -8.69 -1.45 -3.53
N ARG A 6 -8.10 -0.34 -3.13
CA ARG A 6 -7.93 0.85 -3.97
C ARG A 6 -6.49 1.36 -3.84
N PRO A 7 -5.65 1.20 -4.85
CA PRO A 7 -4.29 1.71 -4.83
C PRO A 7 -4.27 3.23 -4.73
N ILE A 8 -3.37 3.77 -3.90
CA ILE A 8 -3.15 5.21 -3.70
C ILE A 8 -1.66 5.54 -3.75
N LEU A 9 -1.33 6.79 -4.03
CA LEU A 9 0.02 7.31 -3.84
C LEU A 9 0.16 7.90 -2.44
N VAL A 10 0.74 7.13 -1.52
CA VAL A 10 0.91 7.56 -0.13
C VAL A 10 1.79 8.80 -0.01
N GLY A 11 2.78 8.99 -0.90
CA GLY A 11 3.56 10.22 -0.97
C GLY A 11 2.71 11.44 -1.32
N GLY A 12 1.70 11.29 -2.20
CA GLY A 12 0.74 12.35 -2.48
C GLY A 12 -0.10 12.73 -1.26
N VAL A 13 -0.55 11.72 -0.50
CA VAL A 13 -1.27 11.94 0.77
C VAL A 13 -0.39 12.67 1.79
N PHE A 14 0.88 12.22 1.97
CA PHE A 14 1.81 12.88 2.90
C PHE A 14 2.07 14.34 2.52
N ASN A 15 2.28 14.62 1.24
CA ASN A 15 2.49 16.00 0.78
C ASN A 15 1.29 16.91 1.06
N ALA A 16 0.09 16.37 0.94
CA ALA A 16 -1.14 17.14 1.10
C ALA A 16 -1.52 17.39 2.58
N VAL A 17 -1.45 16.34 3.42
CA VAL A 17 -2.07 16.39 4.76
C VAL A 17 -1.19 15.89 5.90
N ASN A 18 -0.01 15.31 5.61
CA ASN A 18 0.87 14.76 6.66
C ASN A 18 2.37 14.96 6.35
N PRO A 19 2.83 16.20 6.07
CA PRO A 19 4.22 16.47 5.70
C PRO A 19 5.24 16.19 6.82
N SER A 20 4.80 16.13 8.08
CA SER A 20 5.65 15.83 9.24
C SER A 20 6.31 14.43 9.20
N VAL A 21 5.79 13.51 8.39
CA VAL A 21 6.39 12.19 8.16
C VAL A 21 7.79 12.31 7.58
N TYR A 22 8.07 13.32 6.76
CA TYR A 22 9.40 13.52 6.18
C TYR A 22 10.44 13.94 7.23
N ALA A 23 10.08 14.89 8.10
CA ALA A 23 10.95 15.31 9.20
C ALA A 23 11.28 14.14 10.17
N ALA A 24 10.33 13.26 10.42
CA ALA A 24 10.54 12.08 11.26
C ALA A 24 11.53 11.08 10.64
N ARG A 25 11.62 11.01 9.30
CA ARG A 25 12.56 10.11 8.59
C ARG A 25 14.01 10.56 8.68
N GLU A 26 14.25 11.86 8.78
CA GLU A 26 15.60 12.44 8.87
C GLU A 26 16.26 12.19 10.23
N ALA A 27 15.50 11.87 11.24
CA ALA A 27 15.98 11.60 12.59
C ALA A 27 16.13 10.08 12.84
N ALA A 28 17.16 9.45 12.26
CA ALA A 28 17.42 8.02 12.38
C ALA A 28 17.52 7.50 13.84
N ASP A 29 17.91 8.37 14.77
CA ASP A 29 18.02 8.07 16.20
C ASP A 29 16.75 8.37 17.02
N ASN A 30 15.67 8.80 16.37
CA ASN A 30 14.42 9.11 17.06
C ASN A 30 13.83 7.84 17.74
N PRO A 31 13.60 7.86 19.07
CA PRO A 31 13.05 6.71 19.80
C PRO A 31 11.71 6.23 19.25
N LYS A 32 10.85 7.13 18.75
CA LYS A 32 9.57 6.78 18.13
C LYS A 32 9.78 5.96 16.85
N PHE A 33 10.78 6.30 16.06
CA PHE A 33 11.11 5.58 14.84
C PHE A 33 11.62 4.17 15.13
N LYS A 34 12.56 4.05 16.08
CA LYS A 34 13.06 2.74 16.55
C LYS A 34 11.93 1.86 17.11
N HIS A 35 11.02 2.46 17.87
CA HIS A 35 9.84 1.77 18.39
C HIS A 35 8.92 1.28 17.27
N SER A 36 8.59 2.14 16.30
CA SER A 36 7.72 1.77 15.17
C SER A 36 8.29 0.60 14.36
N TRP A 37 9.61 0.55 14.15
CA TRP A 37 10.26 -0.55 13.46
C TRP A 37 10.20 -1.86 14.24
N ARG A 38 10.35 -1.80 15.57
CA ARG A 38 10.18 -2.96 16.43
C ARG A 38 8.75 -3.48 16.33
N VAL A 39 7.77 -2.61 16.51
CA VAL A 39 6.34 -2.96 16.42
C VAL A 39 5.98 -3.56 15.06
N MET A 40 6.50 -3.00 13.97
CA MET A 40 6.29 -3.56 12.63
C MET A 40 6.82 -5.00 12.51
N ARG A 41 8.01 -5.29 13.06
CA ARG A 41 8.56 -6.66 13.08
C ARG A 41 7.75 -7.60 13.97
N ASP A 42 7.25 -7.10 15.09
CA ASP A 42 6.39 -7.90 15.99
C ASP A 42 5.07 -8.26 15.28
N TRP A 43 4.45 -7.32 14.55
CA TRP A 43 3.28 -7.58 13.73
C TRP A 43 3.54 -8.57 12.59
N ALA A 44 4.66 -8.42 11.88
CA ALA A 44 5.04 -9.35 10.81
C ALA A 44 5.21 -10.77 11.36
N LYS A 45 5.90 -10.91 12.51
CA LYS A 45 6.08 -12.20 13.19
C LYS A 45 4.73 -12.82 13.61
N LEU A 46 3.83 -12.02 14.18
CA LEU A 46 2.49 -12.46 14.57
C LEU A 46 1.67 -12.91 13.36
N ALA A 47 1.82 -12.22 12.23
CA ALA A 47 1.13 -12.54 10.97
C ALA A 47 1.79 -13.68 10.17
N GLY A 48 2.94 -14.20 10.62
CA GLY A 48 3.70 -15.22 9.89
C GLY A 48 4.28 -14.70 8.56
N VAL A 49 4.56 -13.39 8.46
CA VAL A 49 5.11 -12.73 7.27
C VAL A 49 6.58 -12.43 7.49
N GLU A 50 7.42 -12.82 6.52
CA GLU A 50 8.83 -12.47 6.52
C GLU A 50 9.01 -11.01 6.06
N ILE A 51 9.77 -10.22 6.83
CA ILE A 51 10.17 -8.88 6.43
C ILE A 51 11.66 -8.65 6.68
N ASN A 52 12.33 -8.11 5.66
CA ASN A 52 13.74 -7.69 5.66
C ASN A 52 13.79 -6.16 5.49
N PHE A 53 13.33 -5.42 6.50
CA PHE A 53 13.23 -3.97 6.43
C PHE A 53 14.24 -3.28 7.36
N PRO A 54 14.84 -2.14 6.96
CA PRO A 54 14.62 -1.45 5.68
C PRO A 54 15.30 -2.13 4.49
N SER A 55 14.62 -2.11 3.35
CA SER A 55 15.25 -2.47 2.07
C SER A 55 16.31 -1.42 1.70
N ILE A 56 17.35 -1.84 0.94
CA ILE A 56 18.33 -0.93 0.34
C ILE A 56 17.67 0.03 -0.67
N TYR A 57 16.47 -0.28 -1.16
CA TYR A 57 15.66 0.54 -2.06
C TYR A 57 14.61 1.39 -1.32
N HIS A 58 14.72 1.48 0.02
CA HIS A 58 13.78 2.30 0.79
C HIS A 58 14.20 3.77 0.84
N PRO A 59 13.28 4.72 0.64
CA PRO A 59 11.85 4.54 0.31
C PRO A 59 11.61 4.32 -1.19
N ALA A 60 10.80 3.33 -1.55
CA ALA A 60 10.36 3.13 -2.92
C ALA A 60 9.44 4.29 -3.37
N LYS A 61 9.58 4.72 -4.63
CA LYS A 61 8.67 5.73 -5.23
C LYS A 61 7.28 5.18 -5.50
N SER A 62 7.15 3.88 -5.63
CA SER A 62 5.93 3.07 -5.78
C SER A 62 4.96 3.47 -6.92
N ILE A 63 5.22 4.53 -7.69
CA ILE A 63 4.28 5.01 -8.70
C ILE A 63 3.99 3.97 -9.79
N HIS A 64 5.00 3.23 -10.23
CA HIS A 64 4.86 2.19 -11.24
C HIS A 64 4.03 1.02 -10.68
N ALA A 65 4.35 0.56 -9.47
CA ALA A 65 3.61 -0.49 -8.77
C ALA A 65 2.13 -0.11 -8.58
N MET A 66 1.85 1.12 -8.13
CA MET A 66 0.48 1.57 -7.92
C MET A 66 -0.31 1.72 -9.21
N ARG A 67 0.31 2.15 -10.32
CA ARG A 67 -0.33 2.18 -11.64
C ARG A 67 -0.61 0.78 -12.17
N MET A 68 0.33 -0.17 -12.04
CA MET A 68 0.08 -1.56 -12.39
C MET A 68 -1.03 -2.17 -11.53
N ALA A 69 -1.09 -1.88 -10.24
CA ALA A 69 -2.20 -2.28 -9.38
C ALA A 69 -3.54 -1.66 -9.82
N CYS A 70 -3.57 -0.38 -10.21
CA CYS A 70 -4.77 0.28 -10.74
C CYS A 70 -5.27 -0.33 -12.05
N SER A 71 -4.41 -0.91 -12.90
CA SER A 71 -4.84 -1.60 -14.11
C SER A 71 -5.69 -2.85 -13.83
N LEU A 72 -5.69 -3.32 -12.58
CA LEU A 72 -6.47 -4.46 -12.10
C LEU A 72 -7.68 -4.03 -11.24
N ALA A 73 -8.07 -2.76 -11.24
CA ALA A 73 -9.09 -2.23 -10.33
C ALA A 73 -10.45 -2.95 -10.40
N ASP A 74 -10.81 -3.48 -11.57
CA ASP A 74 -12.04 -4.21 -11.80
C ASP A 74 -11.92 -5.72 -11.51
N ASP A 75 -10.70 -6.24 -11.38
CA ASP A 75 -10.42 -7.61 -10.94
C ASP A 75 -9.75 -7.60 -9.56
N GLN A 76 -10.57 -7.60 -8.52
CA GLN A 76 -10.09 -7.54 -7.14
C GLN A 76 -9.29 -8.79 -6.70
N VAL A 77 -9.48 -9.92 -7.35
CA VAL A 77 -8.71 -11.15 -7.09
C VAL A 77 -7.29 -10.96 -7.63
N ALA A 78 -7.16 -10.54 -8.89
CA ALA A 78 -5.87 -10.25 -9.50
C ALA A 78 -5.15 -9.10 -8.78
N LEU A 79 -5.87 -8.03 -8.40
CA LEU A 79 -5.32 -6.91 -7.65
C LEU A 79 -4.74 -7.36 -6.30
N LYS A 80 -5.45 -8.20 -5.55
CA LYS A 80 -4.97 -8.76 -4.28
C LYS A 80 -3.75 -9.66 -4.49
N THR A 81 -3.77 -10.50 -5.52
CA THR A 81 -2.66 -11.39 -5.89
C THR A 81 -1.40 -10.59 -6.22
N PHE A 82 -1.51 -9.58 -7.08
CA PHE A 82 -0.39 -8.68 -7.40
C PHE A 82 0.12 -7.92 -6.19
N SER A 83 -0.77 -7.35 -5.38
CA SER A 83 -0.39 -6.59 -4.19
C SER A 83 0.40 -7.44 -3.20
N LYS A 84 -0.05 -8.68 -2.96
CA LYS A 84 0.66 -9.62 -2.10
C LYS A 84 2.05 -9.92 -2.64
N ALA A 85 2.17 -10.28 -3.92
CA ALA A 85 3.45 -10.58 -4.56
C ALA A 85 4.41 -9.37 -4.52
N ALA A 86 3.91 -8.15 -4.75
CA ALA A 86 4.71 -6.93 -4.67
C ALA A 86 5.21 -6.65 -3.25
N PHE A 87 4.39 -6.86 -2.22
CA PHE A 87 4.84 -6.73 -0.84
C PHE A 87 5.89 -7.78 -0.45
N GLU A 88 5.70 -9.04 -0.84
CA GLU A 88 6.68 -10.12 -0.61
C GLU A 88 8.00 -9.84 -1.32
N SER A 89 7.96 -9.33 -2.55
CA SER A 89 9.13 -8.92 -3.31
C SER A 89 9.88 -7.77 -2.61
N TYR A 90 9.18 -6.71 -2.22
CA TYR A 90 9.80 -5.53 -1.62
C TYR A 90 10.28 -5.76 -0.20
N PHE A 91 9.41 -6.27 0.67
CA PHE A 91 9.71 -6.43 2.08
C PHE A 91 10.43 -7.74 2.42
N GLY A 92 10.16 -8.81 1.69
CA GLY A 92 10.79 -10.12 1.90
C GLY A 92 12.08 -10.27 1.09
N ALA A 93 12.00 -10.16 -0.24
CA ALA A 93 13.12 -10.40 -1.14
C ALA A 93 14.00 -9.16 -1.39
N GLN A 94 13.62 -7.98 -0.92
CA GLN A 94 14.35 -6.71 -1.11
C GLN A 94 14.59 -6.36 -2.58
N GLU A 95 13.60 -6.61 -3.45
CA GLU A 95 13.69 -6.27 -4.87
C GLU A 95 13.32 -4.80 -5.13
N ASN A 96 13.87 -4.24 -6.20
CA ASN A 96 13.65 -2.84 -6.57
C ASN A 96 12.31 -2.64 -7.31
N LEU A 97 11.24 -2.32 -6.60
CA LEU A 97 9.94 -2.04 -7.22
C LEU A 97 9.85 -0.67 -7.95
N ASP A 98 10.92 0.13 -7.94
CA ASP A 98 11.00 1.32 -8.80
C ASP A 98 11.38 0.93 -10.25
N ASP A 99 11.88 -0.30 -10.45
CA ASP A 99 12.19 -0.86 -11.75
C ASP A 99 10.96 -1.54 -12.37
N PRO A 100 10.45 -1.06 -13.54
CA PRO A 100 9.31 -1.66 -14.19
C PRO A 100 9.52 -3.12 -14.62
N ASP A 101 10.76 -3.52 -14.94
CA ASP A 101 11.05 -4.90 -15.35
C ASP A 101 10.93 -5.86 -14.17
N VAL A 102 11.34 -5.43 -12.97
CA VAL A 102 11.12 -6.18 -11.73
C VAL A 102 9.62 -6.35 -11.46
N LEU A 103 8.82 -5.29 -11.62
CA LEU A 103 7.37 -5.38 -11.44
C LEU A 103 6.69 -6.33 -12.42
N VAL A 104 7.16 -6.37 -13.69
CA VAL A 104 6.69 -7.34 -14.68
C VAL A 104 7.03 -8.76 -14.25
N ALA A 105 8.27 -9.00 -13.80
CA ALA A 105 8.68 -10.31 -13.31
C ALA A 105 7.86 -10.76 -12.09
N VAL A 106 7.61 -9.86 -11.14
CA VAL A 106 6.76 -10.11 -9.96
C VAL A 106 5.34 -10.50 -10.38
N ALA A 107 4.73 -9.75 -11.31
CA ALA A 107 3.39 -10.04 -11.81
C ALA A 107 3.34 -11.41 -12.50
N ASN A 108 4.32 -11.71 -13.38
CA ASN A 108 4.40 -12.99 -14.09
C ASN A 108 4.56 -14.17 -13.11
N LYS A 109 5.41 -14.03 -12.10
CA LYS A 109 5.60 -15.04 -11.05
C LYS A 109 4.33 -15.31 -10.25
N ALA A 110 3.48 -14.28 -10.11
CA ALA A 110 2.17 -14.39 -9.47
C ALA A 110 1.06 -14.93 -10.39
N GLY A 111 1.39 -15.35 -11.62
CA GLY A 111 0.43 -15.91 -12.59
C GLY A 111 -0.38 -14.86 -13.34
N LEU A 112 0.06 -13.59 -13.34
CA LEU A 112 -0.57 -12.48 -14.03
C LEU A 112 0.22 -12.13 -15.31
N ASN A 113 -0.40 -11.36 -16.21
CA ASN A 113 0.30 -10.86 -17.40
C ASN A 113 0.98 -9.51 -17.11
N GLY A 114 2.25 -9.55 -16.68
CA GLY A 114 3.00 -8.36 -16.29
C GLY A 114 3.18 -7.33 -17.42
N GLU A 115 3.39 -7.78 -18.66
CA GLU A 115 3.52 -6.87 -19.81
C GLU A 115 2.21 -6.17 -20.16
N ALA A 116 1.09 -6.88 -20.10
CA ALA A 116 -0.22 -6.26 -20.29
C ALA A 116 -0.50 -5.23 -19.18
N MET A 117 -0.17 -5.54 -17.92
CA MET A 117 -0.28 -4.62 -16.80
C MET A 117 0.63 -3.39 -16.96
N ARG A 118 1.88 -3.59 -17.40
CA ARG A 118 2.82 -2.50 -17.70
C ARG A 118 2.25 -1.58 -18.77
N THR A 119 1.79 -2.13 -19.87
CA THR A 119 1.18 -1.36 -20.96
C THR A 119 -0.05 -0.59 -20.49
N ALA A 120 -0.97 -1.24 -19.80
CA ALA A 120 -2.18 -0.60 -19.26
C ALA A 120 -1.84 0.51 -18.25
N SER A 121 -0.78 0.34 -17.44
CA SER A 121 -0.34 1.31 -16.45
C SER A 121 0.07 2.67 -17.03
N GLN A 122 0.39 2.72 -18.33
CA GLN A 122 0.78 3.94 -19.03
C GLN A 122 -0.41 4.73 -19.60
N THR A 123 -1.60 4.15 -19.62
CA THR A 123 -2.80 4.82 -20.13
C THR A 123 -3.23 5.98 -19.24
N ASP A 124 -3.83 7.01 -19.85
CA ASP A 124 -4.33 8.16 -19.10
C ASP A 124 -5.46 7.78 -18.13
N ALA A 125 -6.27 6.79 -18.50
CA ALA A 125 -7.34 6.26 -17.64
C ALA A 125 -6.78 5.71 -16.33
N VAL A 126 -5.72 4.88 -16.37
CA VAL A 126 -5.09 4.31 -15.17
C VAL A 126 -4.40 5.38 -14.33
N LYS A 127 -3.73 6.34 -14.97
CA LYS A 127 -3.11 7.47 -14.27
C LYS A 127 -4.16 8.35 -13.56
N ALA A 128 -5.27 8.62 -14.24
CA ALA A 128 -6.39 9.37 -13.68
C ALA A 128 -7.05 8.62 -12.52
N LEU A 129 -7.24 7.30 -12.63
CA LEU A 129 -7.79 6.47 -11.56
C LEU A 129 -6.92 6.51 -10.29
N LEU A 130 -5.59 6.37 -10.44
CA LEU A 130 -4.68 6.45 -9.30
C LEU A 130 -4.74 7.83 -8.61
N ARG A 131 -4.84 8.90 -9.40
CA ARG A 131 -5.03 10.25 -8.87
C ARG A 131 -6.36 10.36 -8.13
N ALA A 132 -7.47 9.95 -8.76
CA ALA A 132 -8.80 10.01 -8.15
C ALA A 132 -8.88 9.23 -6.83
N ASN A 133 -8.28 8.03 -6.76
CA ASN A 133 -8.20 7.26 -5.52
C ASN A 133 -7.42 8.00 -4.43
N THR A 134 -6.33 8.68 -4.80
CA THR A 134 -5.50 9.44 -3.86
C THR A 134 -6.22 10.69 -3.36
N ASP A 135 -6.89 11.41 -4.27
CA ASP A 135 -7.68 12.60 -3.93
C ASP A 135 -8.87 12.23 -3.03
N GLU A 136 -9.53 11.10 -3.30
CA GLU A 136 -10.65 10.62 -2.49
C GLU A 136 -10.23 10.28 -1.07
N VAL A 137 -9.12 9.55 -0.86
CA VAL A 137 -8.67 9.25 0.50
C VAL A 137 -8.35 10.50 1.28
N ILE A 138 -7.76 11.52 0.64
CA ILE A 138 -7.48 12.83 1.26
C ILE A 138 -8.80 13.54 1.61
N ALA A 139 -9.73 13.62 0.66
CA ALA A 139 -11.02 14.29 0.86
C ALA A 139 -11.85 13.67 1.98
N ARG A 140 -11.70 12.35 2.19
CA ARG A 140 -12.37 11.60 3.27
C ARG A 140 -11.59 11.59 4.60
N GLY A 141 -10.55 12.40 4.72
CA GLY A 141 -9.76 12.57 5.95
C GLY A 141 -8.64 11.54 6.16
N GLY A 142 -8.33 10.70 5.17
CA GLY A 142 -7.20 9.77 5.25
C GLY A 142 -5.87 10.50 5.18
N TYR A 143 -4.89 10.06 5.98
CA TYR A 143 -3.58 10.71 6.13
C TYR A 143 -2.40 9.76 5.96
N GLY A 144 -2.65 8.54 5.47
CA GLY A 144 -1.63 7.53 5.22
C GLY A 144 -2.19 6.20 4.70
N SER A 145 -1.42 5.13 4.84
CA SER A 145 -1.79 3.77 4.40
C SER A 145 -1.39 2.75 5.48
N PRO A 146 -2.20 1.71 5.74
CA PRO A 146 -3.54 1.49 5.17
C PRO A 146 -4.60 2.42 5.79
N THR A 147 -5.46 2.99 4.95
CA THR A 147 -6.70 3.64 5.38
C THR A 147 -7.87 2.74 5.01
N ILE A 148 -8.76 2.48 5.95
CA ILE A 148 -9.91 1.59 5.80
C ILE A 148 -11.17 2.41 6.01
N PHE A 149 -12.07 2.39 5.03
CA PHE A 149 -13.39 2.98 5.16
C PHE A 149 -14.43 1.88 5.30
N VAL A 150 -15.28 2.01 6.30
CA VAL A 150 -16.47 1.18 6.49
C VAL A 150 -17.68 2.06 6.21
N ASP A 151 -18.48 1.68 5.21
CA ASP A 151 -19.57 2.49 4.70
C ASP A 151 -19.10 3.90 4.28
N THR A 152 -19.92 4.95 4.53
CA THR A 152 -19.60 6.31 4.12
C THR A 152 -18.76 7.07 5.13
N ASP A 153 -18.91 6.81 6.43
CA ASP A 153 -18.50 7.75 7.47
C ASP A 153 -17.43 7.25 8.44
N LYS A 154 -17.22 5.95 8.52
CA LYS A 154 -16.25 5.38 9.48
C LYS A 154 -14.91 5.14 8.82
N MET A 155 -13.88 5.81 9.32
CA MET A 155 -12.50 5.66 8.86
C MET A 155 -11.63 5.05 9.96
N TYR A 156 -10.80 4.09 9.57
CA TYR A 156 -9.78 3.46 10.42
C TYR A 156 -8.42 3.56 9.74
N PHE A 157 -7.37 3.76 10.53
CA PHE A 157 -6.01 3.88 10.03
C PHE A 157 -5.06 2.93 10.76
N GLY A 158 -4.38 2.08 9.99
CA GLY A 158 -3.42 1.11 10.52
C GLY A 158 -3.98 -0.30 10.66
N ASN A 159 -3.07 -1.27 10.73
CA ASN A 159 -3.41 -2.68 10.87
C ASN A 159 -3.93 -3.03 12.28
N ASP A 160 -3.54 -2.25 13.28
CA ASP A 160 -3.98 -2.37 14.68
C ASP A 160 -5.46 -2.03 14.87
N GLN A 161 -6.08 -1.35 13.90
CA GLN A 161 -7.50 -1.00 13.91
C GLN A 161 -8.42 -2.11 13.37
N LEU A 162 -7.88 -3.19 12.82
CA LEU A 162 -8.68 -4.29 12.28
C LEU A 162 -9.73 -4.87 13.25
N PRO A 163 -9.46 -5.01 14.57
CA PRO A 163 -10.50 -5.43 15.52
C PRO A 163 -11.68 -4.45 15.63
N LEU A 164 -11.43 -3.14 15.48
CA LEU A 164 -12.49 -2.13 15.46
C LEU A 164 -13.30 -2.18 14.16
N VAL A 165 -12.62 -2.41 13.03
CA VAL A 165 -13.28 -2.64 11.74
C VAL A 165 -14.22 -3.84 11.84
N GLU A 166 -13.75 -4.95 12.40
CA GLU A 166 -14.58 -6.14 12.61
C GLU A 166 -15.77 -5.85 13.53
N ALA A 167 -15.55 -5.17 14.66
CA ALA A 167 -16.60 -4.80 15.59
C ALA A 167 -17.69 -3.94 14.93
N THR A 168 -17.28 -3.03 14.04
CA THR A 168 -18.21 -2.22 13.24
C THR A 168 -19.07 -3.08 12.32
N PHE A 169 -18.46 -4.01 11.57
CA PHE A 169 -19.20 -4.92 10.70
C PHE A 169 -20.18 -5.81 11.45
N LEU A 170 -19.84 -6.16 12.68
CA LEU A 170 -20.71 -6.96 13.55
C LEU A 170 -21.78 -6.14 14.30
N GLY A 171 -21.85 -4.83 14.05
CA GLY A 171 -22.82 -3.94 14.70
C GLY A 171 -22.60 -3.80 16.21
N LYS A 172 -21.37 -3.99 16.68
CA LYS A 172 -21.02 -3.86 18.11
C LYS A 172 -20.67 -2.42 18.51
N ILE A 173 -20.29 -1.60 17.52
CA ILE A 173 -19.97 -0.18 17.65
C ILE A 173 -20.45 0.61 16.42
#